data_5c5f16fa30876821c3ca3c3b7775d689
#
_entry.id   5c5f16fa30876821c3ca3c3b7775d689
#
_cell.length_a   1.000
_cell.length_b   1.000
_cell.length_c   1.000
_cell.angle_alpha   90.00
_cell.angle_beta   90.00
_cell.angle_gamma   90.00
#
_symmetry.space_group_name_H-M   'P 1'
#
loop_
_entity.id
_entity.type
_entity.pdbx_description
1 polymer ?
#
loop_
_entity_poly.entity_id
_entity_poly.type
_entity_poly.pdbx_seq_one_letter_code
_entity_poly.pdbx_strand_id
1 'polypeptide(L)'
;MTRYLCTALALSAGLLLTGGTASGQAPATKLISPVRGEAELGYLKPVSKREGNMIVTTIKVKNLAAGPIAGLKVDEFWYDKAGEPVTGAQPFRYRKALMPGEVIEVVLRVPTNPKMDRNQYKFEHSNGAIKTKLLPKM
;
A
#
# COMPACT_ATOMS: atom_id res chain seq x y z
N MET A 1 36.86 -65.81 56.58
CA MET A 1 38.08 -65.65 55.78
C MET A 1 37.76 -64.55 54.67
N THR A 2 38.31 -63.39 54.92
CA THR A 2 39.31 -62.74 54.04
C THR A 2 38.76 -62.35 52.67
N ARG A 3 38.65 -61.14 52.31
CA ARG A 3 39.53 -60.03 51.92
C ARG A 3 38.96 -59.16 50.83
N TYR A 4 39.04 -57.95 51.11
CA TYR A 4 39.59 -56.79 50.42
C TYR A 4 38.81 -56.24 49.15
N LEU A 5 38.39 -55.04 49.31
CA LEU A 5 38.94 -53.79 48.80
C LEU A 5 38.88 -53.65 47.27
N CYS A 6 38.18 -52.71 46.79
CA CYS A 6 38.82 -51.54 46.16
C CYS A 6 37.79 -50.51 45.76
N THR A 7 37.99 -49.36 46.27
CA THR A 7 37.53 -48.05 45.91
C THR A 7 37.80 -47.71 44.41
N ALA A 8 36.83 -47.15 43.72
CA ALA A 8 37.11 -46.30 42.60
C ALA A 8 36.09 -45.17 42.58
N LEU A 9 36.56 -44.06 43.09
CA LEU A 9 35.92 -42.75 42.93
C LEU A 9 36.06 -42.33 41.46
N ALA A 10 34.98 -42.19 40.72
CA ALA A 10 34.99 -41.50 39.42
C ALA A 10 34.16 -40.25 39.58
N LEU A 11 34.83 -39.10 39.75
CA LEU A 11 34.28 -37.78 39.59
C LEU A 11 34.05 -37.58 38.09
N SER A 12 32.81 -37.61 37.64
CA SER A 12 32.43 -37.06 36.33
C SER A 12 31.90 -35.65 36.53
N ALA A 13 32.75 -34.68 36.22
CA ALA A 13 32.36 -33.27 36.11
C ALA A 13 31.38 -33.11 34.94
N GLY A 14 30.11 -32.97 35.24
CA GLY A 14 29.10 -32.62 34.28
C GLY A 14 29.25 -31.15 33.87
N LEU A 15 29.75 -30.94 32.67
CA LEU A 15 29.78 -29.61 32.01
C LEU A 15 28.37 -29.24 31.61
N LEU A 16 27.70 -28.42 32.40
CA LEU A 16 26.43 -27.79 32.04
C LEU A 16 26.68 -26.73 30.98
N LEU A 17 26.53 -27.12 29.74
CA LEU A 17 26.35 -26.15 28.61
C LEU A 17 24.99 -25.49 28.76
N THR A 18 24.95 -24.34 29.39
CA THR A 18 23.80 -23.42 29.29
C THR A 18 23.79 -22.84 27.89
N GLY A 19 23.10 -23.53 26.98
CA GLY A 19 22.75 -22.98 25.69
C GLY A 19 21.81 -21.81 25.89
N GLY A 20 22.36 -20.59 25.95
CA GLY A 20 21.59 -19.36 25.87
C GLY A 20 20.92 -19.31 24.52
N THR A 21 19.61 -19.62 24.45
CA THR A 21 18.78 -19.27 23.30
C THR A 21 18.70 -17.75 23.25
N ALA A 22 19.53 -17.15 22.42
CA ALA A 22 19.34 -15.77 22.02
C ALA A 22 18.00 -15.71 21.30
N SER A 23 16.93 -15.34 22.02
CA SER A 23 15.67 -14.95 21.45
C SER A 23 15.93 -13.67 20.66
N GLY A 24 16.22 -13.83 19.37
CA GLY A 24 16.26 -12.73 18.44
C GLY A 24 14.86 -12.13 18.39
N GLN A 25 14.61 -11.08 19.17
CA GLN A 25 13.41 -10.26 19.00
C GLN A 25 13.50 -9.67 17.61
N ALA A 26 12.54 -10.06 16.74
CA ALA A 26 12.33 -9.38 15.48
C ALA A 26 12.17 -7.88 15.79
N PRO A 27 12.81 -6.98 15.01
CA PRO A 27 12.69 -5.55 15.24
C PRO A 27 11.19 -5.19 15.27
N ALA A 28 10.76 -4.55 16.36
CA ALA A 28 9.39 -4.11 16.51
C ALA A 28 9.06 -3.21 15.31
N THR A 29 8.22 -3.71 14.41
CA THR A 29 7.73 -2.90 13.28
C THR A 29 6.94 -1.76 13.89
N LYS A 30 7.49 -0.55 13.81
CA LYS A 30 6.81 0.66 14.30
C LYS A 30 5.53 0.79 13.49
N LEU A 31 4.40 0.50 14.12
CA LEU A 31 3.09 0.71 13.52
C LEU A 31 2.87 2.21 13.36
N ILE A 32 2.95 2.68 12.11
CA ILE A 32 2.65 4.07 11.78
C ILE A 32 1.14 4.15 11.59
N SER A 33 0.49 5.02 12.36
CA SER A 33 -0.95 5.23 12.25
C SER A 33 -1.32 5.81 10.88
N PRO A 34 -2.41 5.35 10.25
CA PRO A 34 -2.92 5.96 9.03
C PRO A 34 -3.23 7.43 9.20
N VAL A 35 -3.04 8.20 8.13
CA VAL A 35 -3.40 9.62 8.09
C VAL A 35 -4.89 9.78 8.38
N ARG A 36 -5.21 10.74 9.24
CA ARG A 36 -6.58 11.20 9.53
C ARG A 36 -6.72 12.63 9.04
N GLY A 37 -7.87 12.93 8.43
CA GLY A 37 -8.12 14.24 7.83
C GLY A 37 -7.55 14.35 6.41
N GLU A 38 -6.95 15.48 6.06
CA GLU A 38 -6.42 15.70 4.72
C GLU A 38 -5.07 14.98 4.51
N ALA A 39 -4.96 14.21 3.43
CA ALA A 39 -3.73 13.55 3.01
C ALA A 39 -3.25 14.12 1.67
N GLU A 40 -1.96 14.39 1.55
CA GLU A 40 -1.36 14.87 0.31
C GLU A 40 -0.98 13.70 -0.60
N LEU A 41 -1.48 13.71 -1.84
CA LEU A 41 -1.24 12.70 -2.87
C LEU A 41 -0.68 13.35 -4.13
N GLY A 42 0.51 12.93 -4.55
CA GLY A 42 1.07 13.30 -5.85
C GLY A 42 0.55 12.40 -6.95
N TYR A 43 0.36 12.93 -8.16
CA TYR A 43 0.02 12.13 -9.32
C TYR A 43 0.71 12.65 -10.57
N LEU A 44 1.00 11.75 -11.51
CA LEU A 44 1.46 12.13 -12.85
C LEU A 44 0.25 12.41 -13.75
N LYS A 45 0.46 13.18 -14.80
CA LYS A 45 -0.57 13.43 -15.82
C LYS A 45 -1.17 12.09 -16.28
N PRO A 46 -2.49 11.92 -16.16
CA PRO A 46 -3.18 10.71 -16.60
C PRO A 46 -2.97 10.44 -18.09
N VAL A 47 -2.85 9.17 -18.44
CA VAL A 47 -2.73 8.72 -19.83
C VAL A 47 -3.94 7.87 -20.17
N SER A 48 -4.77 8.33 -21.10
CA SER A 48 -5.94 7.59 -21.58
C SER A 48 -5.69 7.03 -22.96
N LYS A 49 -6.03 5.75 -23.17
CA LYS A 49 -5.94 5.04 -24.43
C LYS A 49 -7.24 4.34 -24.74
N ARG A 50 -7.60 4.31 -26.01
CA ARG A 50 -8.73 3.51 -26.47
C ARG A 50 -8.27 2.08 -26.72
N GLU A 51 -8.95 1.13 -26.10
CA GLU A 51 -8.74 -0.31 -26.26
C GLU A 51 -10.09 -0.95 -26.64
N GLY A 52 -10.31 -1.19 -27.94
CA GLY A 52 -11.60 -1.68 -28.45
C GLY A 52 -12.74 -0.69 -28.17
N ASN A 53 -13.72 -1.14 -27.40
CA ASN A 53 -14.88 -0.33 -26.96
C ASN A 53 -14.68 0.28 -25.58
N MET A 54 -13.46 0.25 -25.02
CA MET A 54 -13.13 0.80 -23.72
C MET A 54 -12.12 1.94 -23.83
N ILE A 55 -12.22 2.91 -22.94
CA ILE A 55 -11.14 3.84 -22.63
C ILE A 55 -10.46 3.34 -21.37
N VAL A 56 -9.15 3.18 -21.45
CA VAL A 56 -8.31 2.78 -20.32
C VAL A 56 -7.45 3.96 -19.92
N THR A 57 -7.64 4.44 -18.70
CA THR A 57 -6.86 5.54 -18.13
C THR A 57 -5.92 5.01 -17.07
N THR A 58 -4.64 5.33 -17.20
CA THR A 58 -3.59 4.98 -16.26
C THR A 58 -3.09 6.23 -15.54
N ILE A 59 -3.05 6.19 -14.23
CA ILE A 59 -2.56 7.28 -13.37
C ILE A 59 -1.54 6.72 -12.40
N LYS A 60 -0.31 7.22 -12.41
CA LYS A 60 0.64 6.94 -11.34
C LYS A 60 0.40 7.90 -10.19
N VAL A 61 0.28 7.37 -8.98
CA VAL A 61 0.06 8.14 -7.76
C VAL A 61 1.10 7.81 -6.71
N LYS A 62 1.46 8.81 -5.92
CA LYS A 62 2.46 8.70 -4.85
C LYS A 62 1.91 9.29 -3.56
N ASN A 63 2.05 8.58 -2.46
CA ASN A 63 1.74 9.14 -1.15
C ASN A 63 2.81 10.16 -0.73
N LEU A 64 2.42 11.41 -0.62
CA LEU A 64 3.26 12.53 -0.15
C LEU A 64 3.03 12.85 1.34
N ALA A 65 2.06 12.19 1.98
CA ALA A 65 1.77 12.38 3.39
C ALA A 65 2.83 11.72 4.29
N ALA A 66 2.89 12.15 5.53
CA ALA A 66 3.81 11.60 6.53
C ALA A 66 3.41 10.21 7.05
N GLY A 67 2.16 9.79 6.82
CA GLY A 67 1.62 8.52 7.26
C GLY A 67 0.96 7.72 6.12
N PRO A 68 0.60 6.45 6.38
CA PRO A 68 -0.11 5.62 5.41
C PRO A 68 -1.48 6.19 5.06
N ILE A 69 -1.86 6.12 3.78
CA ILE A 69 -3.19 6.45 3.28
C ILE A 69 -4.00 5.16 3.19
N ALA A 70 -5.01 5.02 4.04
CA ALA A 70 -5.86 3.83 4.07
C ALA A 70 -7.10 4.00 3.21
N GLY A 71 -7.47 2.96 2.45
CA GLY A 71 -8.68 2.94 1.64
C GLY A 71 -8.70 3.99 0.53
N LEU A 72 -7.57 4.17 -0.16
CA LEU A 72 -7.50 5.04 -1.33
C LEU A 72 -8.51 4.58 -2.38
N LYS A 73 -9.34 5.52 -2.83
CA LYS A 73 -10.34 5.35 -3.87
C LYS A 73 -10.13 6.42 -4.93
N VAL A 74 -10.22 6.01 -6.19
CA VAL A 74 -10.12 6.92 -7.33
C VAL A 74 -11.32 6.69 -8.24
N ASP A 75 -12.07 7.75 -8.49
CA ASP A 75 -13.21 7.77 -9.41
C ASP A 75 -12.85 8.59 -10.65
N GLU A 76 -13.35 8.17 -11.82
CA GLU A 76 -13.27 8.91 -13.07
C GLU A 76 -14.68 9.19 -13.57
N PHE A 77 -14.96 10.44 -13.92
CA PHE A 77 -16.22 10.89 -14.46
C PHE A 77 -16.00 11.52 -15.83
N TRP A 78 -16.83 11.16 -16.79
CA TRP A 78 -16.82 11.73 -18.12
C TRP A 78 -18.04 12.63 -18.35
N TYR A 79 -17.79 13.75 -18.99
CA TYR A 79 -18.78 14.78 -19.29
C TYR A 79 -18.84 15.03 -20.79
N ASP A 80 -19.99 15.47 -21.26
CA ASP A 80 -20.16 15.95 -22.62
C ASP A 80 -19.72 17.42 -22.78
N LYS A 81 -19.88 17.96 -23.99
CA LYS A 81 -19.54 19.36 -24.28
C LYS A 81 -20.37 20.38 -23.50
N ALA A 82 -21.59 20.01 -23.12
CA ALA A 82 -22.48 20.83 -22.30
C ALA A 82 -22.14 20.78 -20.82
N GLY A 83 -21.29 19.84 -20.42
CA GLY A 83 -20.90 19.60 -19.00
C GLY A 83 -21.83 18.65 -18.28
N GLU A 84 -22.68 17.93 -18.99
CA GLU A 84 -23.53 16.91 -18.41
C GLU A 84 -22.78 15.58 -18.23
N PRO A 85 -23.01 14.85 -17.13
CA PRO A 85 -22.39 13.56 -16.92
C PRO A 85 -22.83 12.55 -17.98
N VAL A 86 -21.87 11.87 -18.59
CA VAL A 86 -22.13 10.85 -19.62
C VAL A 86 -21.99 9.47 -19.02
N THR A 87 -20.89 9.22 -18.34
CA THR A 87 -20.54 7.93 -17.73
C THR A 87 -19.38 8.08 -16.76
N GLY A 88 -19.11 7.03 -15.97
CA GLY A 88 -17.96 6.96 -15.09
C GLY A 88 -17.33 5.56 -15.14
N ALA A 89 -16.07 5.50 -14.79
CA ALA A 89 -15.36 4.25 -14.60
C ALA A 89 -15.83 3.55 -13.31
N GLN A 90 -15.63 2.24 -13.25
CA GLN A 90 -15.70 1.54 -11.98
C GLN A 90 -14.63 2.13 -11.04
N PRO A 91 -14.97 2.46 -9.77
CA PRO A 91 -14.01 3.04 -8.85
C PRO A 91 -12.81 2.12 -8.64
N PHE A 92 -11.61 2.68 -8.76
CA PHE A 92 -10.41 1.99 -8.31
C PHE A 92 -10.36 2.06 -6.78
N ARG A 93 -10.11 0.92 -6.14
CA ARG A 93 -9.94 0.82 -4.69
C ARG A 93 -8.65 0.11 -4.35
N TYR A 94 -7.75 0.81 -3.66
CA TYR A 94 -6.53 0.21 -3.16
C TYR A 94 -6.79 -0.40 -1.78
N ARG A 95 -6.72 -1.73 -1.71
CA ARG A 95 -7.10 -2.48 -0.50
C ARG A 95 -6.06 -2.43 0.62
N LYS A 96 -4.82 -2.13 0.28
CA LYS A 96 -3.72 -1.97 1.24
C LYS A 96 -3.63 -0.50 1.65
N ALA A 97 -2.93 -0.23 2.77
CA ALA A 97 -2.52 1.13 3.06
C ALA A 97 -1.39 1.55 2.10
N LEU A 98 -1.54 2.68 1.45
CA LEU A 98 -0.49 3.27 0.61
C LEU A 98 0.52 3.93 1.53
N MET A 99 1.72 3.35 1.61
CA MET A 99 2.77 3.80 2.52
C MET A 99 3.38 5.14 2.10
N PRO A 100 3.95 5.94 3.03
CA PRO A 100 4.63 7.19 2.68
C PRO A 100 5.69 6.96 1.61
N GLY A 101 5.65 7.76 0.55
CA GLY A 101 6.57 7.66 -0.59
C GLY A 101 6.31 6.51 -1.57
N GLU A 102 5.38 5.61 -1.26
CA GLU A 102 5.00 4.52 -2.15
C GLU A 102 4.30 5.05 -3.40
N VAL A 103 4.64 4.44 -4.54
CA VAL A 103 4.06 4.74 -5.85
C VAL A 103 3.27 3.53 -6.32
N ILE A 104 2.03 3.78 -6.75
CA ILE A 104 1.19 2.75 -7.37
C ILE A 104 0.63 3.24 -8.70
N GLU A 105 0.18 2.31 -9.51
CA GLU A 105 -0.51 2.58 -10.76
C GLU A 105 -2.01 2.32 -10.58
N VAL A 106 -2.80 3.33 -10.89
CA VAL A 106 -4.27 3.28 -10.90
C VAL A 106 -4.70 3.07 -12.33
N VAL A 107 -5.48 2.02 -12.60
CA VAL A 107 -6.05 1.73 -13.91
C VAL A 107 -7.56 1.82 -13.84
N LEU A 108 -8.13 2.72 -14.64
CA LEU A 108 -9.57 2.96 -14.73
C LEU A 108 -10.04 2.56 -16.13
N ARG A 109 -11.16 1.86 -16.20
CA ARG A 109 -11.75 1.40 -17.46
C ARG A 109 -13.19 1.86 -17.57
N VAL A 110 -13.55 2.43 -18.71
CA VAL A 110 -14.89 2.92 -18.98
C VAL A 110 -15.28 2.60 -20.42
N PRO A 111 -16.53 2.16 -20.68
CA PRO A 111 -17.02 1.97 -22.03
C PRO A 111 -17.00 3.27 -22.81
N THR A 112 -16.58 3.25 -24.09
CA THR A 112 -16.59 4.41 -24.94
C THR A 112 -18.04 4.88 -25.20
N ASN A 113 -18.23 6.22 -25.18
CA ASN A 113 -19.46 6.84 -25.54
C ASN A 113 -19.16 8.04 -26.48
N PRO A 114 -19.87 8.19 -27.60
CA PRO A 114 -19.62 9.29 -28.56
C PRO A 114 -19.77 10.70 -27.98
N LYS A 115 -20.50 10.84 -26.88
CA LYS A 115 -20.70 12.13 -26.19
C LYS A 115 -19.57 12.51 -25.24
N MET A 116 -18.61 11.63 -24.98
CA MET A 116 -17.48 11.93 -24.09
C MET A 116 -16.63 13.05 -24.66
N ASP A 117 -16.41 14.11 -23.89
CA ASP A 117 -15.60 15.26 -24.27
C ASP A 117 -14.43 15.47 -23.29
N ARG A 118 -14.73 15.52 -22.01
CA ARG A 118 -13.72 15.72 -20.93
C ARG A 118 -13.97 14.81 -19.76
N ASN A 119 -12.91 14.57 -18.98
CA ASN A 119 -12.99 13.77 -17.77
C ASN A 119 -12.47 14.53 -16.55
N GLN A 120 -12.87 14.05 -15.39
CA GLN A 120 -12.39 14.50 -14.07
C GLN A 120 -12.11 13.30 -13.19
N TYR A 121 -11.18 13.48 -12.27
CA TYR A 121 -10.81 12.47 -11.30
C TYR A 121 -11.13 12.95 -9.91
N LYS A 122 -11.65 12.05 -9.07
CA LYS A 122 -11.86 12.29 -7.65
C LYS A 122 -11.04 11.30 -6.86
N PHE A 123 -10.23 11.79 -5.94
CA PHE A 123 -9.42 11.01 -5.04
C PHE A 123 -9.98 11.13 -3.63
N GLU A 124 -10.17 10.01 -2.97
CA GLU A 124 -10.69 9.92 -1.61
C GLU A 124 -9.90 8.88 -0.81
N HIS A 125 -9.92 8.99 0.52
CA HIS A 125 -9.44 7.95 1.41
C HIS A 125 -10.40 7.75 2.59
N SER A 126 -10.25 6.62 3.31
CA SER A 126 -11.21 6.24 4.35
C SER A 126 -11.30 7.22 5.53
N ASN A 127 -10.27 7.99 5.77
CA ASN A 127 -10.14 8.81 6.98
C ASN A 127 -10.21 10.32 6.73
N GLY A 128 -10.60 10.75 5.53
CA GLY A 128 -10.71 12.16 5.21
C GLY A 128 -10.56 12.50 3.73
N ALA A 129 -10.13 13.70 3.44
CA ALA A 129 -9.97 14.24 2.10
C ALA A 129 -8.56 14.01 1.52
N ILE A 130 -8.45 14.01 0.21
CA ILE A 130 -7.18 14.00 -0.52
C ILE A 130 -6.92 15.38 -1.12
N LYS A 131 -5.76 15.95 -0.80
CA LYS A 131 -5.18 17.10 -1.50
C LYS A 131 -4.24 16.59 -2.59
N THR A 132 -4.60 16.81 -3.83
CA THR A 132 -3.82 16.33 -4.98
C THR A 132 -2.78 17.34 -5.43
N LYS A 133 -1.63 16.83 -5.88
CA LYS A 133 -0.56 17.62 -6.49
C LYS A 133 -0.09 16.97 -7.78
N LEU A 134 -0.16 17.71 -8.88
CA LEU A 134 0.41 17.23 -10.14
C LEU A 134 1.93 17.28 -10.06
N LEU A 135 2.58 16.14 -10.32
CA LEU A 135 4.02 16.02 -10.34
C LEU A 135 4.55 15.91 -11.77
N PRO A 136 5.71 16.49 -12.07
CA PRO A 136 6.33 16.38 -13.40
C PRO A 136 6.92 14.99 -13.65
N LYS A 137 7.34 14.31 -12.58
CA LYS A 137 7.93 12.96 -12.59
C LYS A 137 7.81 12.28 -11.23
N MET A 138 7.97 10.98 -11.20
CA MET A 138 8.11 10.13 -10.00
C MET A 138 9.36 9.27 -10.10
#